data_ff1de1d16f0e9fca0fe25d4dd338b7e5
#
_entry.id   ff1de1d16f0e9fca0fe25d4dd338b7e5
#
_cell.length_a   1.000
_cell.length_b   1.000
_cell.length_c   1.000
_cell.angle_alpha   90.00
_cell.angle_beta   90.00
_cell.angle_gamma   90.00
#
_symmetry.space_group_name_H-M   'P 1'
#
loop_
_entity.id
_entity.type
_entity.pdbx_description
1 polymer ?
#
loop_
_entity_poly.entity_id
_entity_poly.type
_entity_poly.pdbx_seq_one_letter_code
_entity_poly.pdbx_strand_id
1 'polypeptide(L)'
;IARMGQWAENVYFGKPCGLMDQLASSTGGLVFMDFRDPAAPLVRRLDAALPGYVLCVVDSGADHAGLTDAYAAIPRELGAVCRLFGAEVLRQVEEAEFYRRLPEARRAAGDRAVLRAIHFLGDNERVSRQVAALNAGDFDEFKRLVVESGHSSFEYLQNVYAACDVEFQGLSLALALAQRALDGCGAWRVHGGGFGGTRAN
;
A
#
# COMPACT_ATOMS: atom_id res chain seq x y z
N ILE A 1 6.55 8.34 20.63
CA ILE A 1 7.72 8.25 19.71
C ILE A 1 7.26 8.40 18.25
N ALA A 2 6.35 7.57 17.71
CA ALA A 2 5.94 7.59 16.31
C ALA A 2 5.48 8.99 15.81
N ARG A 3 4.60 9.66 16.57
CA ARG A 3 4.14 11.03 16.23
C ARG A 3 5.25 12.07 16.28
N MET A 4 6.25 11.89 17.13
CA MET A 4 7.42 12.78 17.16
C MET A 4 8.26 12.62 15.89
N GLY A 5 8.47 11.38 15.44
CA GLY A 5 9.14 11.11 14.18
C GLY A 5 8.39 11.70 12.98
N GLN A 6 7.08 11.50 12.90
CA GLN A 6 6.25 12.11 11.87
C GLN A 6 6.31 13.64 11.90
N TRP A 7 6.25 14.25 13.09
CA TRP A 7 6.38 15.70 13.23
C TRP A 7 7.74 16.19 12.73
N ALA A 8 8.82 15.48 13.09
CA ALA A 8 10.15 15.86 12.64
C ALA A 8 10.26 15.81 11.09
N GLU A 9 9.73 14.78 10.45
CA GLU A 9 9.73 14.71 8.98
C GLU A 9 8.85 15.79 8.36
N ASN A 10 7.61 15.96 8.84
CA ASN A 10 6.65 16.87 8.21
C ASN A 10 6.95 18.33 8.48
N VAL A 11 7.35 18.68 9.71
CA VAL A 11 7.50 20.08 10.13
C VAL A 11 8.96 20.54 10.04
N TYR A 12 9.90 19.75 10.58
CA TYR A 12 11.32 20.16 10.62
C TYR A 12 11.99 19.97 9.26
N PHE A 13 11.80 18.81 8.61
CA PHE A 13 12.41 18.52 7.30
C PHE A 13 11.51 18.92 6.12
N GLY A 14 10.25 19.31 6.35
CA GLY A 14 9.31 19.66 5.29
C GLY A 14 8.95 18.53 4.33
N LYS A 15 9.18 17.28 4.75
CA LYS A 15 8.90 16.08 3.96
C LYS A 15 7.57 15.48 4.39
N PRO A 16 6.49 15.59 3.58
CA PRO A 16 5.20 15.03 3.95
C PRO A 16 5.29 13.51 4.00
N CYS A 17 5.01 12.93 5.16
CA CYS A 17 4.94 11.49 5.38
C CYS A 17 3.70 11.10 6.20
N GLY A 18 3.23 9.84 6.00
CA GLY A 18 2.22 9.22 6.85
C GLY A 18 2.78 8.82 8.22
N LEU A 19 1.96 8.15 9.01
CA LEU A 19 2.34 7.69 10.36
C LEU A 19 2.69 6.19 10.40
N MET A 20 2.51 5.46 9.29
CA MET A 20 2.61 4.01 9.24
C MET A 20 4.02 3.50 9.60
N ASP A 21 5.03 4.05 8.97
CA ASP A 21 6.42 3.58 9.14
C ASP A 21 6.93 3.85 10.56
N GLN A 22 6.60 5.02 11.10
CA GLN A 22 6.96 5.40 12.47
C GLN A 22 6.24 4.53 13.51
N LEU A 23 4.96 4.16 13.26
CA LEU A 23 4.23 3.23 14.12
C LEU A 23 4.81 1.82 14.03
N ALA A 24 5.10 1.33 12.82
CA ALA A 24 5.72 0.02 12.63
C ALA A 24 7.06 -0.08 13.35
N SER A 25 7.95 0.90 13.15
CA SER A 25 9.27 0.95 13.76
C SER A 25 9.21 1.06 15.29
N SER A 26 8.26 1.83 15.83
CA SER A 26 8.12 2.01 17.28
C SER A 26 7.44 0.84 17.98
N THR A 27 6.62 0.06 17.28
CA THR A 27 5.90 -1.10 17.82
C THR A 27 6.72 -2.38 17.70
N GLY A 28 7.41 -2.56 16.58
CA GLY A 28 8.21 -3.73 16.25
C GLY A 28 7.41 -5.00 15.99
N GLY A 29 8.00 -5.96 15.29
CA GLY A 29 7.36 -7.20 14.90
C GLY A 29 6.31 -7.03 13.82
N LEU A 30 5.38 -7.97 13.71
CA LEU A 30 4.24 -7.88 12.82
C LEU A 30 3.14 -7.03 13.47
N VAL A 31 2.63 -6.05 12.73
CA VAL A 31 1.68 -5.07 13.28
C VAL A 31 0.48 -4.92 12.36
N PHE A 32 -0.71 -5.02 12.92
CA PHE A 32 -1.94 -4.58 12.27
C PHE A 32 -2.22 -3.12 12.63
N MET A 33 -2.52 -2.31 11.62
CA MET A 33 -2.88 -0.89 11.79
C MET A 33 -4.14 -0.58 11.02
N ASP A 34 -5.10 0.11 11.66
CA ASP A 34 -6.29 0.65 11.01
C ASP A 34 -6.33 2.17 11.20
N PHE A 35 -6.29 2.90 10.09
CA PHE A 35 -6.33 4.36 10.05
C PHE A 35 -7.73 4.91 9.74
N ARG A 36 -8.77 4.19 10.15
CA ARG A 36 -10.16 4.70 10.05
C ARG A 36 -10.35 6.02 10.78
N ASP A 37 -9.69 6.17 11.92
CA ASP A 37 -9.49 7.44 12.61
C ASP A 37 -8.01 7.83 12.49
N PRO A 38 -7.64 8.78 11.60
CA PRO A 38 -6.26 9.21 11.44
C PRO A 38 -5.68 9.88 12.70
N ALA A 39 -6.55 10.47 13.55
CA ALA A 39 -6.13 11.08 14.79
C ALA A 39 -5.82 10.05 15.88
N ALA A 40 -6.47 8.88 15.85
CA ALA A 40 -6.29 7.81 16.83
C ALA A 40 -6.29 6.42 16.12
N PRO A 41 -5.27 6.10 15.30
CA PRO A 41 -5.22 4.84 14.59
C PRO A 41 -5.18 3.65 15.57
N LEU A 42 -5.92 2.59 15.23
CA LEU A 42 -5.84 1.34 15.95
C LEU A 42 -4.54 0.63 15.59
N VAL A 43 -3.72 0.31 16.59
CA VAL A 43 -2.46 -0.41 16.41
C VAL A 43 -2.46 -1.65 17.27
N ARG A 44 -2.22 -2.81 16.68
CA ARG A 44 -2.17 -4.09 17.37
C ARG A 44 -0.99 -4.91 16.88
N ARG A 45 -0.10 -5.29 17.79
CA ARG A 45 0.95 -6.25 17.51
C ARG A 45 0.34 -7.63 17.33
N LEU A 46 0.78 -8.35 16.30
CA LEU A 46 0.39 -9.73 16.05
C LEU A 46 1.45 -10.66 16.63
N ASP A 47 0.99 -11.65 17.37
CA ASP A 47 1.85 -12.73 17.85
C ASP A 47 1.90 -13.85 16.80
N ALA A 48 2.61 -13.56 15.72
CA ALA A 48 2.77 -14.48 14.60
C ALA A 48 4.25 -14.57 14.21
N ALA A 49 4.67 -15.78 13.87
CA ALA A 49 6.01 -16.06 13.36
C ALA A 49 5.94 -16.35 11.85
N LEU A 50 7.08 -16.29 11.18
CA LEU A 50 7.24 -16.67 9.77
C LEU A 50 8.10 -17.96 9.69
N PRO A 51 7.57 -19.13 10.12
CA PRO A 51 8.36 -20.34 10.24
C PRO A 51 8.84 -20.82 8.87
N GLY A 52 10.16 -20.94 8.72
CA GLY A 52 10.76 -21.42 7.47
C GLY A 52 10.82 -20.38 6.34
N TYR A 53 10.44 -19.12 6.61
CA TYR A 53 10.50 -18.01 5.65
C TYR A 53 11.34 -16.85 6.16
N VAL A 54 11.89 -16.10 5.22
CA VAL A 54 12.60 -14.84 5.48
C VAL A 54 11.95 -13.72 4.68
N LEU A 55 11.90 -12.54 5.29
CA LEU A 55 11.49 -11.33 4.59
C LEU A 55 12.72 -10.72 3.90
N CYS A 56 12.62 -10.53 2.59
CA CYS A 56 13.67 -9.92 1.78
C CYS A 56 13.18 -8.58 1.21
N VAL A 57 14.07 -7.60 1.21
CA VAL A 57 13.90 -6.36 0.44
C VAL A 57 14.82 -6.43 -0.76
N VAL A 58 14.26 -6.25 -1.96
CA VAL A 58 15.01 -6.32 -3.22
C VAL A 58 15.11 -4.91 -3.78
N ASP A 59 16.35 -4.45 -4.01
CA ASP A 59 16.59 -3.21 -4.74
C ASP A 59 16.32 -3.43 -6.23
N SER A 60 15.40 -2.68 -6.80
CA SER A 60 15.06 -2.73 -8.21
C SER A 60 15.95 -1.85 -9.09
N GLY A 61 16.89 -1.12 -8.50
CA GLY A 61 17.79 -0.19 -9.21
C GLY A 61 17.07 1.00 -9.86
N ALA A 62 15.78 1.21 -9.59
CA ALA A 62 15.03 2.32 -10.14
C ALA A 62 15.28 3.60 -9.34
N ASP A 63 15.42 4.74 -10.06
CA ASP A 63 15.62 6.05 -9.46
C ASP A 63 14.26 6.71 -9.15
N HIS A 64 14.19 7.45 -8.05
CA HIS A 64 13.02 8.26 -7.66
C HIS A 64 13.03 9.68 -8.25
N ALA A 65 14.07 10.06 -8.99
CA ALA A 65 14.17 11.40 -9.56
C ALA A 65 13.01 11.66 -10.53
N GLY A 66 12.22 12.69 -10.25
CA GLY A 66 11.07 13.09 -11.09
C GLY A 66 9.75 12.36 -10.81
N LEU A 67 9.68 11.45 -9.82
CA LEU A 67 8.47 10.67 -9.51
C LEU A 67 7.56 11.30 -8.44
N THR A 68 7.92 12.47 -7.90
CA THR A 68 7.18 13.16 -6.84
C THR A 68 5.71 13.39 -7.22
N ASP A 69 5.43 13.76 -8.47
CA ASP A 69 4.08 14.01 -8.94
C ASP A 69 3.24 12.72 -9.00
N ALA A 70 3.85 11.60 -9.38
CA ALA A 70 3.19 10.30 -9.41
C ALA A 70 2.81 9.85 -7.99
N TYR A 71 3.70 10.05 -7.02
CA TYR A 71 3.43 9.81 -5.61
C TYR A 71 2.30 10.69 -5.08
N ALA A 72 2.39 12.01 -5.32
CA ALA A 72 1.41 12.99 -4.86
C ALA A 72 0.03 12.77 -5.51
N ALA A 73 -0.02 12.16 -6.69
CA ALA A 73 -1.27 11.85 -7.37
C ALA A 73 -2.13 10.84 -6.61
N ILE A 74 -1.54 9.85 -5.91
CA ILE A 74 -2.30 8.82 -5.19
C ILE A 74 -3.18 9.44 -4.10
N PRO A 75 -2.64 10.13 -3.08
CA PRO A 75 -3.47 10.70 -2.03
C PRO A 75 -4.41 11.80 -2.55
N ARG A 76 -3.99 12.57 -3.57
CA ARG A 76 -4.84 13.60 -4.19
C ARG A 76 -6.09 12.98 -4.85
N GLU A 77 -5.92 11.90 -5.59
CA GLU A 77 -7.00 11.22 -6.30
C GLU A 77 -7.92 10.46 -5.34
N LEU A 78 -7.38 9.75 -4.35
CA LEU A 78 -8.18 9.14 -3.29
C LEU A 78 -8.96 10.19 -2.50
N GLY A 79 -8.35 11.35 -2.20
CA GLY A 79 -9.02 12.47 -1.56
C GLY A 79 -10.17 13.04 -2.41
N ALA A 80 -10.07 13.03 -3.74
CA ALA A 80 -11.17 13.43 -4.61
C ALA A 80 -12.37 12.48 -4.48
N VAL A 81 -12.11 11.17 -4.39
CA VAL A 81 -13.15 10.17 -4.12
C VAL A 81 -13.75 10.38 -2.72
N CYS A 82 -12.92 10.53 -1.67
CA CYS A 82 -13.39 10.76 -0.30
C CYS A 82 -14.35 11.95 -0.20
N ARG A 83 -14.06 13.06 -0.87
CA ARG A 83 -14.92 14.26 -0.87
C ARG A 83 -16.32 13.97 -1.40
N LEU A 84 -16.47 13.09 -2.40
CA LEU A 84 -17.78 12.70 -2.91
C LEU A 84 -18.65 12.01 -1.85
N PHE A 85 -18.01 11.27 -0.94
CA PHE A 85 -18.69 10.53 0.14
C PHE A 85 -18.71 11.28 1.47
N GLY A 86 -18.19 12.52 1.54
CA GLY A 86 -18.11 13.27 2.79
C GLY A 86 -17.18 12.64 3.82
N ALA A 87 -16.23 11.82 3.39
CA ALA A 87 -15.28 11.11 4.24
C ALA A 87 -13.93 11.81 4.28
N GLU A 88 -13.24 11.73 5.41
CA GLU A 88 -11.86 12.20 5.56
C GLU A 88 -10.88 11.24 4.90
N VAL A 89 -11.11 9.94 5.09
CA VAL A 89 -10.30 8.85 4.52
C VAL A 89 -11.20 7.78 3.91
N LEU A 90 -10.68 7.08 2.91
CA LEU A 90 -11.45 6.06 2.19
C LEU A 90 -11.88 4.88 3.09
N ARG A 91 -11.16 4.65 4.20
CA ARG A 91 -11.50 3.64 5.21
C ARG A 91 -12.85 3.89 5.91
N GLN A 92 -13.41 5.11 5.78
CA GLN A 92 -14.72 5.50 6.32
C GLN A 92 -15.85 5.30 5.30
N VAL A 93 -15.53 5.04 4.05
CA VAL A 93 -16.51 4.83 2.98
C VAL A 93 -16.95 3.36 2.98
N GLU A 94 -18.27 3.14 3.04
CA GLU A 94 -18.83 1.79 2.91
C GLU A 94 -18.70 1.30 1.47
N GLU A 95 -18.20 0.07 1.30
CA GLU A 95 -17.92 -0.50 -0.03
C GLU A 95 -19.16 -0.59 -0.90
N ALA A 96 -20.30 -1.03 -0.35
CA ALA A 96 -21.55 -1.12 -1.07
C ALA A 96 -22.01 0.27 -1.58
N GLU A 97 -21.83 1.32 -0.76
CA GLU A 97 -22.17 2.69 -1.13
C GLU A 97 -21.23 3.20 -2.23
N PHE A 98 -19.93 2.87 -2.15
CA PHE A 98 -18.98 3.22 -3.19
C PHE A 98 -19.38 2.62 -4.54
N TYR A 99 -19.68 1.31 -4.61
CA TYR A 99 -20.08 0.67 -5.86
C TYR A 99 -21.44 1.16 -6.38
N ARG A 100 -22.37 1.48 -5.49
CA ARG A 100 -23.67 2.07 -5.88
C ARG A 100 -23.48 3.43 -6.57
N ARG A 101 -22.53 4.23 -6.13
CA ARG A 101 -22.21 5.56 -6.67
C ARG A 101 -21.00 5.58 -7.61
N LEU A 102 -20.57 4.43 -8.10
CA LEU A 102 -19.42 4.32 -9.01
C LEU A 102 -19.51 5.26 -10.23
N PRO A 103 -20.68 5.39 -10.92
CA PRO A 103 -20.79 6.32 -12.06
C PRO A 103 -20.56 7.78 -11.67
N GLU A 104 -20.93 8.18 -10.46
CA GLU A 104 -20.69 9.53 -9.94
C GLU A 104 -19.21 9.73 -9.60
N ALA A 105 -18.59 8.75 -8.92
CA ALA A 105 -17.18 8.78 -8.58
C ALA A 105 -16.31 8.88 -9.85
N ARG A 106 -16.66 8.12 -10.89
CA ARG A 106 -16.00 8.15 -12.18
C ARG A 106 -16.08 9.54 -12.85
N ARG A 107 -17.24 10.19 -12.84
CA ARG A 107 -17.41 11.53 -13.40
C ARG A 107 -16.67 12.60 -12.59
N ALA A 108 -16.65 12.48 -11.27
CA ALA A 108 -16.06 13.48 -10.37
C ALA A 108 -14.55 13.38 -10.25
N ALA A 109 -13.98 12.17 -10.26
CA ALA A 109 -12.57 11.94 -9.95
C ALA A 109 -11.77 11.27 -11.09
N GLY A 110 -12.46 10.70 -12.10
CA GLY A 110 -11.85 9.98 -13.22
C GLY A 110 -11.57 8.51 -12.92
N ASP A 111 -11.30 7.75 -14.00
CA ASP A 111 -11.17 6.28 -13.94
C ASP A 111 -10.00 5.84 -13.04
N ARG A 112 -8.84 6.50 -13.11
CA ARG A 112 -7.67 6.13 -12.30
C ARG A 112 -7.92 6.32 -10.81
N ALA A 113 -8.59 7.37 -10.40
CA ALA A 113 -8.96 7.59 -9.00
C ALA A 113 -9.92 6.50 -8.49
N VAL A 114 -10.86 6.09 -9.33
CA VAL A 114 -11.80 4.99 -9.05
C VAL A 114 -11.07 3.65 -8.93
N LEU A 115 -10.14 3.32 -9.85
CA LEU A 115 -9.32 2.11 -9.77
C LEU A 115 -8.50 2.08 -8.48
N ARG A 116 -7.88 3.19 -8.10
CA ARG A 116 -7.14 3.34 -6.83
C ARG A 116 -8.02 3.12 -5.60
N ALA A 117 -9.26 3.62 -5.65
CA ALA A 117 -10.22 3.40 -4.59
C ALA A 117 -10.66 1.91 -4.51
N ILE A 118 -10.86 1.25 -5.64
CA ILE A 118 -11.14 -0.20 -5.70
C ILE A 118 -9.99 -1.00 -5.08
N HIS A 119 -8.74 -0.67 -5.42
CA HIS A 119 -7.58 -1.28 -4.78
C HIS A 119 -7.63 -1.13 -3.26
N PHE A 120 -7.83 0.10 -2.78
CA PHE A 120 -7.83 0.41 -1.36
C PHE A 120 -8.91 -0.35 -0.59
N LEU A 121 -10.15 -0.37 -1.11
CA LEU A 121 -11.26 -1.08 -0.48
C LEU A 121 -11.00 -2.59 -0.44
N GLY A 122 -10.55 -3.18 -1.54
CA GLY A 122 -10.19 -4.59 -1.59
C GLY A 122 -8.99 -4.94 -0.69
N ASP A 123 -8.01 -4.04 -0.54
CA ASP A 123 -6.87 -4.27 0.36
C ASP A 123 -7.27 -4.22 1.84
N ASN A 124 -8.25 -3.41 2.24
CA ASN A 124 -8.81 -3.46 3.59
C ASN A 124 -9.35 -4.85 3.95
N GLU A 125 -10.07 -5.49 3.03
CA GLU A 125 -10.55 -6.86 3.22
C GLU A 125 -9.38 -7.86 3.25
N ARG A 126 -8.44 -7.75 2.29
CA ARG A 126 -7.27 -8.63 2.24
C ARG A 126 -6.44 -8.55 3.53
N VAL A 127 -6.22 -7.37 4.08
CA VAL A 127 -5.51 -7.20 5.36
C VAL A 127 -6.22 -7.93 6.49
N SER A 128 -7.55 -7.87 6.56
CA SER A 128 -8.32 -8.60 7.57
C SER A 128 -8.15 -10.13 7.42
N ARG A 129 -8.16 -10.62 6.19
CA ARG A 129 -7.91 -12.04 5.86
C ARG A 129 -6.46 -12.45 6.14
N GLN A 130 -5.48 -11.58 5.84
CA GLN A 130 -4.07 -11.82 6.18
C GLN A 130 -3.87 -11.98 7.69
N VAL A 131 -4.51 -11.14 8.50
CA VAL A 131 -4.48 -11.25 9.97
C VAL A 131 -5.12 -12.56 10.43
N ALA A 132 -6.24 -12.95 9.85
CA ALA A 132 -6.90 -14.23 10.17
C ALA A 132 -6.02 -15.42 9.80
N ALA A 133 -5.40 -15.42 8.63
CA ALA A 133 -4.49 -16.47 8.17
C ALA A 133 -3.26 -16.59 9.09
N LEU A 134 -2.63 -15.48 9.47
CA LEU A 134 -1.51 -15.47 10.40
C LEU A 134 -1.90 -16.03 11.78
N ASN A 135 -3.06 -15.64 12.31
CA ASN A 135 -3.55 -16.14 13.61
C ASN A 135 -3.90 -17.63 13.57
N ALA A 136 -4.31 -18.15 12.41
CA ALA A 136 -4.59 -19.57 12.20
C ALA A 136 -3.32 -20.40 11.87
N GLY A 137 -2.18 -19.77 11.65
CA GLY A 137 -0.98 -20.43 11.15
C GLY A 137 -1.09 -20.87 9.67
N ASP A 138 -2.07 -20.37 8.93
CA ASP A 138 -2.27 -20.65 7.51
C ASP A 138 -1.37 -19.75 6.66
N PHE A 139 -0.13 -20.17 6.52
CA PHE A 139 0.89 -19.40 5.84
C PHE A 139 0.71 -19.42 4.31
N ASP A 140 0.07 -20.43 3.76
CA ASP A 140 -0.20 -20.52 2.33
C ASP A 140 -1.27 -19.50 1.93
N GLU A 141 -2.33 -19.37 2.70
CA GLU A 141 -3.34 -18.32 2.49
C GLU A 141 -2.73 -16.92 2.68
N PHE A 142 -1.87 -16.73 3.69
CA PHE A 142 -1.17 -15.45 3.88
C PHE A 142 -0.34 -15.06 2.65
N LYS A 143 0.49 -15.99 2.12
CA LYS A 143 1.30 -15.76 0.92
C LYS A 143 0.43 -15.45 -0.30
N ARG A 144 -0.65 -16.20 -0.50
CA ARG A 144 -1.60 -15.99 -1.58
C ARG A 144 -2.19 -14.57 -1.54
N LEU A 145 -2.61 -14.12 -0.37
CA LEU A 145 -3.15 -12.78 -0.16
C LEU A 145 -2.10 -11.67 -0.37
N VAL A 146 -0.83 -11.91 -0.06
CA VAL A 146 0.27 -10.97 -0.36
C VAL A 146 0.43 -10.81 -1.87
N VAL A 147 0.44 -11.91 -2.63
CA VAL A 147 0.55 -11.87 -4.09
C VAL A 147 -0.67 -11.20 -4.73
N GLU A 148 -1.88 -11.54 -4.26
CA GLU A 148 -3.13 -10.90 -4.72
C GLU A 148 -3.12 -9.39 -4.49
N SER A 149 -2.64 -8.94 -3.33
CA SER A 149 -2.46 -7.51 -3.04
C SER A 149 -1.44 -6.87 -3.98
N GLY A 150 -0.36 -7.57 -4.31
CA GLY A 150 0.65 -7.12 -5.27
C GLY A 150 0.07 -6.95 -6.68
N HIS A 151 -0.72 -7.89 -7.17
CA HIS A 151 -1.42 -7.78 -8.46
C HIS A 151 -2.41 -6.62 -8.47
N SER A 152 -3.22 -6.49 -7.43
CA SER A 152 -4.15 -5.37 -7.28
C SER A 152 -3.43 -4.01 -7.23
N SER A 153 -2.26 -3.96 -6.60
CA SER A 153 -1.40 -2.78 -6.57
C SER A 153 -0.91 -2.42 -7.97
N PHE A 154 -0.47 -3.40 -8.75
CA PHE A 154 -0.02 -3.22 -10.13
C PHE A 154 -1.17 -2.76 -11.04
N GLU A 155 -2.30 -3.45 -11.00
CA GLU A 155 -3.41 -3.27 -11.93
C GLU A 155 -4.25 -2.03 -11.61
N TYR A 156 -4.57 -1.81 -10.33
CA TYR A 156 -5.55 -0.80 -9.90
C TYR A 156 -4.91 0.41 -9.23
N LEU A 157 -3.99 0.21 -8.28
CA LEU A 157 -3.30 1.34 -7.66
C LEU A 157 -2.35 2.02 -8.65
N GLN A 158 -1.77 1.24 -9.57
CA GLN A 158 -0.88 1.71 -10.62
C GLN A 158 0.33 2.48 -10.05
N ASN A 159 0.99 1.85 -9.07
CA ASN A 159 2.15 2.41 -8.37
C ASN A 159 3.45 1.66 -8.66
N VAL A 160 3.47 0.78 -9.67
CA VAL A 160 4.66 -0.03 -10.00
C VAL A 160 5.58 0.69 -10.98
N TYR A 161 5.02 1.46 -11.90
CA TYR A 161 5.79 2.32 -12.80
C TYR A 161 5.05 3.64 -13.03
N ALA A 162 5.80 4.67 -13.42
CA ALA A 162 5.22 5.98 -13.73
C ALA A 162 4.95 6.09 -15.24
N ALA A 163 3.80 6.66 -15.61
CA ALA A 163 3.44 6.86 -17.01
C ALA A 163 4.37 7.84 -17.76
N CYS A 164 5.15 8.65 -17.04
CA CYS A 164 6.15 9.55 -17.62
C CYS A 164 7.45 8.82 -18.01
N ASP A 165 7.68 7.60 -17.52
CA ASP A 165 8.86 6.80 -17.84
C ASP A 165 8.43 5.34 -18.04
N VAL A 166 8.02 5.01 -19.26
CA VAL A 166 7.54 3.68 -19.62
C VAL A 166 8.66 2.76 -20.16
N GLU A 167 9.83 3.30 -20.41
CA GLU A 167 10.96 2.55 -20.93
C GLU A 167 11.74 1.85 -19.80
N PHE A 168 11.91 2.55 -18.67
CA PHE A 168 12.68 2.05 -17.52
C PHE A 168 11.77 1.63 -16.39
N GLN A 169 11.39 0.35 -16.39
CA GLN A 169 10.46 -0.23 -15.41
C GLN A 169 11.17 -1.26 -14.50
N GLY A 170 12.21 -0.85 -13.80
CA GLY A 170 13.02 -1.74 -12.96
C GLY A 170 12.19 -2.50 -11.92
N LEU A 171 11.18 -1.84 -11.30
CA LEU A 171 10.30 -2.47 -10.33
C LEU A 171 9.38 -3.53 -10.98
N SER A 172 8.81 -3.25 -12.16
CA SER A 172 8.02 -4.23 -12.92
C SER A 172 8.86 -5.46 -13.27
N LEU A 173 10.11 -5.24 -13.72
CA LEU A 173 11.04 -6.32 -14.04
C LEU A 173 11.40 -7.13 -12.79
N ALA A 174 11.69 -6.48 -11.66
CA ALA A 174 11.98 -7.16 -10.40
C ALA A 174 10.80 -8.02 -9.94
N LEU A 175 9.55 -7.54 -10.06
CA LEU A 175 8.35 -8.32 -9.74
C LEU A 175 8.19 -9.54 -10.65
N ALA A 176 8.43 -9.39 -11.96
CA ALA A 176 8.36 -10.51 -12.91
C ALA A 176 9.43 -11.59 -12.63
N LEU A 177 10.64 -11.18 -12.24
CA LEU A 177 11.71 -12.11 -11.84
C LEU A 177 11.40 -12.76 -10.49
N ALA A 178 10.86 -12.01 -9.53
CA ALA A 178 10.42 -12.54 -8.24
C ALA A 178 9.31 -13.58 -8.43
N GLN A 179 8.32 -13.32 -9.27
CA GLN A 179 7.29 -14.29 -9.63
C GLN A 179 7.92 -15.58 -10.14
N ARG A 180 8.79 -15.49 -11.12
CA ARG A 180 9.45 -16.67 -11.69
C ARG A 180 10.25 -17.47 -10.66
N ALA A 181 10.88 -16.80 -9.69
CA ALA A 181 11.74 -17.44 -8.71
C ALA A 181 10.96 -18.01 -7.51
N LEU A 182 9.83 -17.40 -7.14
CA LEU A 182 9.11 -17.68 -5.89
C LEU A 182 7.75 -18.36 -6.11
N ASP A 183 7.33 -18.56 -7.37
CA ASP A 183 6.06 -19.22 -7.66
C ASP A 183 6.00 -20.61 -7.00
N GLY A 184 4.91 -20.86 -6.28
CA GLY A 184 4.70 -22.09 -5.52
C GLY A 184 5.45 -22.20 -4.17
N CYS A 185 6.42 -21.31 -3.86
CA CYS A 185 7.19 -21.40 -2.61
C CYS A 185 7.23 -20.11 -1.78
N GLY A 186 7.04 -18.94 -2.40
CA GLY A 186 7.13 -17.65 -1.73
C GLY A 186 5.98 -16.71 -2.05
N ALA A 187 6.19 -15.43 -1.72
CA ALA A 187 5.29 -14.34 -2.10
C ALA A 187 6.11 -13.09 -2.43
N TRP A 188 5.55 -12.23 -3.26
CA TRP A 188 6.21 -11.00 -3.72
C TRP A 188 5.17 -9.92 -3.96
N ARG A 189 5.55 -8.68 -3.71
CA ARG A 189 4.78 -7.49 -4.07
C ARG A 189 5.64 -6.23 -3.99
N VAL A 190 5.19 -5.16 -4.64
CA VAL A 190 5.66 -3.83 -4.31
C VAL A 190 5.18 -3.47 -2.90
N HIS A 191 6.02 -2.80 -2.12
CA HIS A 191 5.67 -2.31 -0.79
C HIS A 191 5.98 -0.82 -0.66
N GLY A 192 5.25 -0.12 0.22
CA GLY A 192 5.35 1.34 0.36
C GLY A 192 4.71 2.09 -0.80
N GLY A 193 5.25 3.24 -1.15
CA GLY A 193 4.69 4.12 -2.18
C GLY A 193 4.80 3.60 -3.61
N GLY A 194 5.70 2.67 -3.90
CA GLY A 194 5.95 2.16 -5.26
C GLY A 194 6.79 3.12 -6.13
N PHE A 195 6.61 3.04 -7.44
CA PHE A 195 7.22 3.84 -8.52
C PHE A 195 8.74 3.75 -8.67
N GLY A 196 9.48 3.32 -7.67
CA GLY A 196 10.92 3.20 -7.74
C GLY A 196 11.48 2.33 -6.62
N GLY A 197 12.65 1.78 -6.82
CA GLY A 197 13.40 1.07 -5.81
C GLY A 197 14.23 2.02 -4.95
N THR A 198 14.58 1.59 -3.76
CA THR A 198 15.49 2.33 -2.89
C THR A 198 16.90 2.25 -3.48
N ARG A 199 17.45 3.36 -3.98
CA ARG A 199 18.91 3.47 -4.03
C ARG A 199 19.38 3.79 -2.61
N ALA A 200 20.10 2.88 -1.99
CA ALA A 200 20.98 3.25 -0.91
C ALA A 200 22.12 4.10 -1.50
N ASN A 201 22.13 5.39 -1.18
CA ASN A 201 23.32 6.22 -1.37
C ASN A 201 24.33 5.88 -0.28
#